data_a1dc1f47f8c87bd1caf1a748947ac009
#
_entry.id   a1dc1f47f8c87bd1caf1a748947ac009
#
_cell.length_a   1.000
_cell.length_b   1.000
_cell.length_c   1.000
_cell.angle_alpha   90.00
_cell.angle_beta   90.00
_cell.angle_gamma   90.00
#
_symmetry.space_group_name_H-M   'P 1'
#
loop_
_entity.id
_entity.type
_entity.pdbx_description
1 polymer ?
#
loop_
_entity_poly.entity_id
_entity_poly.type
_entity_poly.pdbx_seq_one_letter_code
_entity_poly.pdbx_strand_id
1 'polypeptide(L)'
;MSNQPYDFIAIGLGPFNLSLACLSEPLEGVKSLFLEQRSQFDWHPGMMLEGVTLQTPFMSDLVTLADPTSKYSFLNYAKLNNRLYPFYIRESFFLLRKEYNLYCQWVCSQLSNVSFEQSVTKVEFCQQSECYTVTCKTPNGEQHYVTRHLVLGTGPAPYIPDCAVQSNSNNVLHSSDFCHRLDELKAAKRVTVVGAEIG
;
A
#
# COMPACT_ATOMS: atom_id res chain seq x y z
N MET A 1 -24.36 -13.72 14.47
CA MET A 1 -23.59 -12.63 13.88
C MET A 1 -24.34 -12.15 12.66
N SER A 2 -24.67 -10.87 12.54
CA SER A 2 -25.52 -10.35 11.44
C SER A 2 -24.80 -10.54 10.11
N ASN A 3 -25.42 -11.34 9.25
CA ASN A 3 -24.91 -11.74 7.93
C ASN A 3 -25.13 -10.63 6.88
N GLN A 4 -24.99 -9.36 7.29
CA GLN A 4 -25.13 -8.25 6.35
C GLN A 4 -23.86 -8.14 5.49
N PRO A 5 -24.01 -8.09 4.16
CA PRO A 5 -22.87 -7.88 3.28
C PRO A 5 -22.16 -6.55 3.59
N TYR A 6 -20.88 -6.49 3.28
CA TYR A 6 -20.14 -5.22 3.26
C TYR A 6 -20.69 -4.33 2.16
N ASP A 7 -20.68 -3.01 2.37
CA ASP A 7 -21.01 -2.08 1.30
C ASP A 7 -19.93 -2.12 0.22
N PHE A 8 -18.67 -2.18 0.64
CA PHE A 8 -17.58 -2.51 -0.28
C PHE A 8 -16.45 -3.27 0.40
N ILE A 9 -15.75 -4.07 -0.39
CA ILE A 9 -14.50 -4.69 -0.03
C ILE A 9 -13.42 -4.19 -0.99
N ALA A 10 -12.29 -3.73 -0.43
CA ALA A 10 -11.11 -3.34 -1.18
C ALA A 10 -10.05 -4.45 -1.15
N ILE A 11 -9.51 -4.81 -2.31
CA ILE A 11 -8.50 -5.85 -2.49
C ILE A 11 -7.14 -5.18 -2.72
N GLY A 12 -6.18 -5.47 -1.83
CA GLY A 12 -4.88 -4.81 -1.75
C GLY A 12 -4.91 -3.55 -0.92
N LEU A 13 -3.86 -3.32 -0.13
CA LEU A 13 -3.73 -2.17 0.77
C LEU A 13 -2.49 -1.34 0.41
N GLY A 14 -2.48 -0.78 -0.80
CA GLY A 14 -1.54 0.29 -1.16
C GLY A 14 -2.00 1.65 -0.61
N PRO A 15 -1.20 2.73 -0.77
CA PRO A 15 -1.55 4.06 -0.25
C PRO A 15 -2.94 4.56 -0.67
N PHE A 16 -3.40 4.28 -1.90
CA PHE A 16 -4.73 4.69 -2.36
C PHE A 16 -5.86 4.02 -1.58
N ASN A 17 -5.80 2.70 -1.41
CA ASN A 17 -6.81 1.98 -0.62
C ASN A 17 -6.68 2.31 0.87
N LEU A 18 -5.48 2.57 1.37
CA LEU A 18 -5.30 3.03 2.75
C LEU A 18 -5.91 4.43 2.97
N SER A 19 -5.78 5.33 2.00
CA SER A 19 -6.49 6.63 2.01
C SER A 19 -8.00 6.43 2.06
N LEU A 20 -8.55 5.56 1.20
CA LEU A 20 -9.97 5.22 1.21
C LEU A 20 -10.41 4.61 2.56
N ALA A 21 -9.57 3.78 3.19
CA ALA A 21 -9.85 3.21 4.50
C ALA A 21 -9.97 4.29 5.59
N CYS A 22 -9.05 5.26 5.58
CA CYS A 22 -9.09 6.39 6.51
C CYS A 22 -10.33 7.27 6.33
N LEU A 23 -10.70 7.55 5.08
CA LEU A 23 -11.81 8.43 4.76
C LEU A 23 -13.18 7.77 4.94
N SER A 24 -13.25 6.43 4.82
CA SER A 24 -14.49 5.68 5.01
C SER A 24 -14.74 5.27 6.47
N GLU A 25 -13.69 5.14 7.30
CA GLU A 25 -13.82 4.69 8.69
C GLU A 25 -14.75 5.57 9.54
N PRO A 26 -14.73 6.92 9.44
CA PRO A 26 -15.60 7.76 10.25
C PRO A 26 -17.04 7.86 9.72
N LEU A 27 -17.36 7.25 8.56
CA LEU A 27 -18.69 7.36 7.96
C LEU A 27 -19.67 6.40 8.63
N GLU A 28 -20.65 6.96 9.34
CA GLU A 28 -21.73 6.17 9.93
C GLU A 28 -22.54 5.45 8.85
N GLY A 29 -22.84 4.17 9.09
CA GLY A 29 -23.64 3.33 8.19
C GLY A 29 -22.89 2.73 7.00
N VAL A 30 -21.62 3.03 6.82
CA VAL A 30 -20.75 2.43 5.79
C VAL A 30 -19.96 1.28 6.39
N LYS A 31 -20.20 0.06 5.91
CA LYS A 31 -19.48 -1.15 6.31
C LYS A 31 -18.45 -1.52 5.26
N SER A 32 -17.20 -1.15 5.47
CA SER A 32 -16.07 -1.44 4.56
C SER A 32 -15.11 -2.47 5.14
N LEU A 33 -14.36 -3.17 4.27
CA LEU A 33 -13.28 -4.07 4.66
C LEU A 33 -12.15 -3.97 3.63
N PHE A 34 -10.92 -3.88 4.09
CA PHE A 34 -9.71 -3.82 3.27
C PHE A 34 -8.87 -5.06 3.51
N LEU A 35 -8.62 -5.83 2.44
CA LEU A 35 -7.93 -7.12 2.48
C LEU A 35 -6.53 -6.98 1.90
N GLU A 36 -5.53 -7.34 2.69
CA GLU A 36 -4.12 -7.33 2.28
C GLU A 36 -3.50 -8.71 2.49
N GLN A 37 -2.81 -9.22 1.47
CA GLN A 37 -2.19 -10.55 1.53
C GLN A 37 -0.94 -10.61 2.39
N ARG A 38 -0.23 -9.49 2.59
CA ARG A 38 0.96 -9.40 3.44
C ARG A 38 0.55 -9.40 4.91
N SER A 39 1.50 -9.69 5.79
CA SER A 39 1.30 -9.67 7.25
C SER A 39 1.26 -8.25 7.84
N GLN A 40 1.72 -7.25 7.07
CA GLN A 40 1.72 -5.84 7.47
C GLN A 40 1.77 -4.94 6.23
N PHE A 41 1.49 -3.65 6.43
CA PHE A 41 1.70 -2.65 5.39
C PHE A 41 3.21 -2.49 5.12
N ASP A 42 3.59 -2.58 3.86
CA ASP A 42 4.95 -2.30 3.41
C ASP A 42 4.94 -1.83 1.95
N TRP A 43 5.30 -0.56 1.73
CA TRP A 43 5.18 0.09 0.44
C TRP A 43 6.51 0.07 -0.31
N HIS A 44 6.58 -0.70 -1.38
CA HIS A 44 7.75 -0.84 -2.25
C HIS A 44 9.06 -1.12 -1.47
N PRO A 45 9.14 -2.19 -0.65
CA PRO A 45 10.31 -2.46 0.20
C PRO A 45 11.61 -2.56 -0.57
N GLY A 46 11.61 -3.08 -1.79
CA GLY A 46 12.78 -3.17 -2.65
C GLY A 46 13.29 -1.82 -3.19
N MET A 47 12.57 -0.72 -2.93
CA MET A 47 12.91 0.64 -3.36
C MET A 47 13.07 1.60 -2.17
N MET A 48 13.26 1.10 -0.95
CA MET A 48 13.41 1.88 0.28
C MET A 48 14.85 2.35 0.51
N LEU A 49 15.40 3.05 -0.46
CA LEU A 49 16.72 3.67 -0.37
C LEU A 49 16.77 4.72 0.74
N GLU A 50 17.91 4.82 1.41
CA GLU A 50 18.12 5.82 2.43
C GLU A 50 18.22 7.23 1.84
N GLY A 51 17.63 8.21 2.53
CA GLY A 51 17.65 9.61 2.12
C GLY A 51 16.74 9.97 0.94
N VAL A 52 16.08 8.99 0.29
CA VAL A 52 15.18 9.26 -0.84
C VAL A 52 13.85 9.78 -0.35
N THR A 53 13.38 10.87 -0.96
CA THR A 53 12.10 11.52 -0.67
C THR A 53 11.00 11.08 -1.64
N LEU A 54 9.76 11.33 -1.25
CA LEU A 54 8.63 11.38 -2.18
C LEU A 54 8.80 12.57 -3.13
N GLN A 55 8.21 12.48 -4.32
CA GLN A 55 8.15 13.58 -5.29
C GLN A 55 6.99 14.56 -5.02
N THR A 56 6.14 14.24 -4.04
CA THR A 56 5.01 15.06 -3.62
C THR A 56 5.23 15.60 -2.21
N PRO A 57 4.75 16.83 -1.90
CA PRO A 57 4.83 17.39 -0.56
C PRO A 57 4.00 16.60 0.45
N PHE A 58 4.28 16.78 1.75
CA PHE A 58 3.60 16.08 2.84
C PHE A 58 2.07 16.25 2.86
N MET A 59 1.55 17.33 2.26
CA MET A 59 0.10 17.55 2.14
C MET A 59 -0.58 16.53 1.22
N SER A 60 0.17 15.84 0.36
CA SER A 60 -0.30 14.70 -0.42
C SER A 60 -0.19 13.40 0.38
N ASP A 61 -0.45 13.47 1.68
CA ASP A 61 -0.59 12.31 2.55
C ASP A 61 -1.90 11.55 2.26
N LEU A 62 -2.31 10.66 3.14
CA LEU A 62 -3.49 9.81 2.91
C LEU A 62 -4.82 10.59 2.93
N VAL A 63 -4.91 11.75 3.61
CA VAL A 63 -6.21 12.37 3.92
C VAL A 63 -6.24 13.88 3.82
N THR A 64 -5.12 14.59 4.00
CA THR A 64 -5.11 16.05 4.26
C THR A 64 -5.76 16.87 3.14
N LEU A 65 -5.62 16.46 1.87
CA LEU A 65 -6.27 17.19 0.76
C LEU A 65 -7.79 16.97 0.70
N ALA A 66 -8.31 15.88 1.26
CA ALA A 66 -9.74 15.60 1.33
C ALA A 66 -10.36 16.06 2.66
N ASP A 67 -9.67 15.81 3.77
CA ASP A 67 -10.07 16.21 5.12
C ASP A 67 -8.83 16.65 5.93
N PRO A 68 -8.50 17.95 5.96
CA PRO A 68 -7.35 18.47 6.70
C PRO A 68 -7.47 18.33 8.22
N THR A 69 -8.66 18.01 8.74
CA THR A 69 -8.90 17.81 10.16
C THR A 69 -8.80 16.36 10.61
N SER A 70 -8.59 15.46 9.67
CA SER A 70 -8.54 14.02 9.93
C SER A 70 -7.45 13.63 10.93
N LYS A 71 -7.83 12.78 11.89
CA LYS A 71 -6.89 12.17 12.86
C LYS A 71 -5.78 11.35 12.20
N TYR A 72 -5.96 10.96 10.93
CA TYR A 72 -5.01 10.17 10.14
C TYR A 72 -4.02 11.01 9.34
N SER A 73 -4.01 12.34 9.48
CA SER A 73 -3.08 13.22 8.78
C SER A 73 -1.62 12.95 9.19
N PHE A 74 -0.68 13.21 8.24
CA PHE A 74 0.75 13.10 8.53
C PHE A 74 1.18 14.03 9.68
N LEU A 75 0.62 15.23 9.77
CA LEU A 75 0.94 16.16 10.85
C LEU A 75 0.50 15.63 12.22
N ASN A 76 -0.65 14.96 12.31
CA ASN A 76 -1.08 14.32 13.54
C ASN A 76 -0.16 13.14 13.92
N TYR A 77 0.21 12.30 12.96
CA TYR A 77 1.23 11.26 13.16
C TYR A 77 2.54 11.85 13.68
N ALA A 78 3.06 12.88 13.03
CA ALA A 78 4.31 13.54 13.44
C ALA A 78 4.22 14.13 14.85
N LYS A 79 3.05 14.71 15.22
CA LYS A 79 2.80 15.24 16.55
C LYS A 79 2.82 14.15 17.62
N LEU A 80 2.07 13.07 17.41
CA LEU A 80 1.93 11.97 18.37
C LEU A 80 3.23 11.18 18.57
N ASN A 81 4.07 11.11 17.54
CA ASN A 81 5.35 10.41 17.58
C ASN A 81 6.55 11.33 17.89
N ASN A 82 6.31 12.57 18.37
CA ASN A 82 7.35 13.57 18.70
C ASN A 82 8.27 13.92 17.53
N ARG A 83 7.78 13.81 16.30
CA ARG A 83 8.55 14.07 15.06
C ARG A 83 8.21 15.41 14.41
N LEU A 84 7.20 16.13 14.91
CA LEU A 84 6.74 17.37 14.30
C LEU A 84 7.83 18.45 14.30
N TYR A 85 8.54 18.63 15.40
CA TYR A 85 9.61 19.62 15.50
C TYR A 85 10.84 19.26 14.66
N PRO A 86 11.36 18.03 14.68
CA PRO A 86 12.40 17.59 13.72
C PRO A 86 11.98 17.75 12.26
N PHE A 87 10.70 17.49 11.93
CA PHE A 87 10.17 17.69 10.59
C PHE A 87 10.20 19.17 10.19
N TYR A 88 9.78 20.06 11.08
CA TYR A 88 9.81 21.51 10.87
C TYR A 88 11.24 22.03 10.64
N ILE A 89 12.21 21.64 11.49
CA ILE A 89 13.61 22.08 11.39
C ILE A 89 14.26 21.64 10.06
N ARG A 90 13.83 20.52 9.51
CA ARG A 90 14.37 20.03 8.24
C ARG A 90 14.10 20.98 7.07
N GLU A 91 13.13 21.87 7.18
CA GLU A 91 12.74 22.87 6.16
C GLU A 91 12.47 22.26 4.77
N SER A 92 12.04 21.00 4.74
CA SER A 92 11.69 20.28 3.51
C SER A 92 10.28 19.71 3.61
N PHE A 93 9.44 20.07 2.64
CA PHE A 93 8.06 19.57 2.58
C PHE A 93 7.91 18.16 2.00
N PHE A 94 8.99 17.61 1.45
CA PHE A 94 9.00 16.27 0.87
C PHE A 94 9.35 15.23 1.94
N LEU A 95 8.47 14.25 2.13
CA LEU A 95 8.71 13.18 3.11
C LEU A 95 9.79 12.21 2.61
N LEU A 96 10.61 11.71 3.53
CA LEU A 96 11.42 10.54 3.24
C LEU A 96 10.50 9.34 2.98
N ARG A 97 10.84 8.49 2.00
CA ARG A 97 10.05 7.28 1.69
C ARG A 97 9.89 6.37 2.91
N LYS A 98 10.96 6.21 3.70
CA LYS A 98 10.92 5.46 4.97
C LYS A 98 9.94 6.07 5.97
N GLU A 99 9.93 7.40 6.12
CA GLU A 99 9.00 8.10 7.01
C GLU A 99 7.56 7.92 6.57
N TYR A 100 7.29 8.02 5.28
CA TYR A 100 5.97 7.78 4.72
C TYR A 100 5.49 6.34 4.98
N ASN A 101 6.38 5.36 4.82
CA ASN A 101 6.04 3.96 5.13
C ASN A 101 5.69 3.77 6.62
N LEU A 102 6.48 4.35 7.53
CA LEU A 102 6.19 4.33 8.97
C LEU A 102 4.87 5.01 9.32
N TYR A 103 4.58 6.14 8.67
CA TYR A 103 3.29 6.82 8.80
C TYR A 103 2.13 5.92 8.35
N CYS A 104 2.23 5.28 7.20
CA CYS A 104 1.20 4.35 6.71
C CYS A 104 1.02 3.15 7.64
N GLN A 105 2.10 2.59 8.18
CA GLN A 105 2.05 1.51 9.18
C GLN A 105 1.34 1.96 10.46
N TRP A 106 1.65 3.17 10.94
CA TRP A 106 0.96 3.75 12.09
C TRP A 106 -0.54 3.93 11.81
N VAL A 107 -0.91 4.44 10.63
CA VAL A 107 -2.33 4.55 10.23
C VAL A 107 -3.00 3.19 10.24
N CYS A 108 -2.39 2.16 9.65
CA CYS A 108 -2.94 0.80 9.66
C CYS A 108 -3.21 0.29 11.08
N SER A 109 -2.35 0.64 12.06
CA SER A 109 -2.55 0.24 13.46
C SER A 109 -3.72 0.92 14.16
N GLN A 110 -4.26 2.00 13.58
CA GLN A 110 -5.40 2.76 14.12
C GLN A 110 -6.74 2.37 13.48
N LEU A 111 -6.71 1.62 12.36
CA LEU A 111 -7.89 1.27 11.59
C LEU A 111 -8.45 -0.10 12.01
N SER A 112 -9.77 -0.20 12.14
CA SER A 112 -10.47 -1.45 12.49
C SER A 112 -11.01 -2.19 11.25
N ASN A 113 -11.04 -1.53 10.09
CA ASN A 113 -11.58 -2.06 8.84
C ASN A 113 -10.52 -2.66 7.90
N VAL A 114 -9.28 -2.85 8.39
CA VAL A 114 -8.17 -3.44 7.63
C VAL A 114 -7.89 -4.85 8.17
N SER A 115 -7.68 -5.81 7.25
CA SER A 115 -7.32 -7.19 7.59
C SER A 115 -6.12 -7.65 6.75
N PHE A 116 -5.06 -8.02 7.45
CA PHE A 116 -3.83 -8.57 6.87
C PHE A 116 -3.88 -10.09 6.73
N GLU A 117 -2.93 -10.67 6.01
CA GLU A 117 -2.84 -12.12 5.74
C GLU A 117 -4.08 -12.69 5.05
N GLN A 118 -4.73 -11.86 4.22
CA GLN A 118 -5.93 -12.17 3.44
C GLN A 118 -5.57 -12.22 1.94
N SER A 119 -5.09 -13.36 1.46
CA SER A 119 -4.79 -13.53 0.04
C SER A 119 -6.05 -13.88 -0.73
N VAL A 120 -6.62 -12.90 -1.44
CA VAL A 120 -7.80 -13.12 -2.27
C VAL A 120 -7.46 -14.04 -3.43
N THR A 121 -8.15 -15.18 -3.52
CA THR A 121 -7.92 -16.21 -4.53
C THR A 121 -9.04 -16.30 -5.55
N LYS A 122 -10.25 -15.86 -5.19
CA LYS A 122 -11.43 -15.94 -6.05
C LYS A 122 -12.43 -14.84 -5.73
N VAL A 123 -13.09 -14.33 -6.77
CA VAL A 123 -14.23 -13.41 -6.67
C VAL A 123 -15.33 -13.91 -7.59
N GLU A 124 -16.54 -14.04 -7.08
CA GLU A 124 -17.70 -14.52 -7.81
C GLU A 124 -18.88 -13.56 -7.61
N PHE A 125 -19.57 -13.20 -8.70
CA PHE A 125 -20.77 -12.40 -8.63
C PHE A 125 -22.03 -13.30 -8.64
N CYS A 126 -22.92 -13.06 -7.71
CA CYS A 126 -24.22 -13.75 -7.62
C CYS A 126 -25.32 -12.80 -8.10
N GLN A 127 -25.92 -13.11 -9.24
CA GLN A 127 -27.02 -12.29 -9.82
C GLN A 127 -28.28 -12.22 -8.93
N GLN A 128 -28.56 -13.28 -8.15
CA GLN A 128 -29.78 -13.33 -7.32
C GLN A 128 -29.70 -12.39 -6.12
N SER A 129 -28.51 -12.24 -5.52
CA SER A 129 -28.26 -11.36 -4.35
C SER A 129 -27.64 -10.02 -4.74
N GLU A 130 -27.27 -9.86 -6.01
CA GLU A 130 -26.53 -8.69 -6.52
C GLU A 130 -25.26 -8.39 -5.70
N CYS A 131 -24.62 -9.43 -5.19
CA CYS A 131 -23.43 -9.33 -4.34
C CYS A 131 -22.27 -10.15 -4.90
N TYR A 132 -21.07 -9.76 -4.49
CA TYR A 132 -19.84 -10.52 -4.73
C TYR A 132 -19.52 -11.39 -3.52
N THR A 133 -19.07 -12.62 -3.77
CA THR A 133 -18.40 -13.46 -2.78
C THR A 133 -16.90 -13.38 -3.03
N VAL A 134 -16.17 -12.95 -2.02
CA VAL A 134 -14.71 -12.86 -2.03
C VAL A 134 -14.13 -13.98 -1.19
N THR A 135 -13.34 -14.86 -1.81
CA THR A 135 -12.67 -15.99 -1.14
C THR A 135 -11.21 -15.64 -0.88
N CYS A 136 -10.78 -15.78 0.37
CA CYS A 136 -9.42 -15.52 0.82
C CYS A 136 -8.78 -16.77 1.40
N LYS A 137 -7.51 -17.00 1.06
CA LYS A 137 -6.63 -17.91 1.77
C LYS A 137 -5.96 -17.17 2.92
N THR A 138 -6.04 -17.72 4.13
CA THR A 138 -5.45 -17.19 5.35
C THR A 138 -4.57 -18.25 6.03
N PRO A 139 -3.73 -17.92 7.00
CA PRO A 139 -2.98 -18.91 7.80
C PRO A 139 -3.89 -19.92 8.52
N ASN A 140 -5.14 -19.54 8.80
CA ASN A 140 -6.11 -20.37 9.53
C ASN A 140 -7.09 -21.12 8.59
N GLY A 141 -6.84 -21.11 7.30
CA GLY A 141 -7.70 -21.75 6.30
C GLY A 141 -8.40 -20.73 5.38
N GLU A 142 -9.41 -21.20 4.67
CA GLU A 142 -10.16 -20.38 3.73
C GLU A 142 -11.26 -19.58 4.45
N GLN A 143 -11.42 -18.32 4.06
CA GLN A 143 -12.46 -17.42 4.54
C GLN A 143 -13.25 -16.82 3.37
N HIS A 144 -14.54 -16.56 3.60
CA HIS A 144 -15.44 -15.98 2.61
C HIS A 144 -16.07 -14.70 3.15
N TYR A 145 -16.12 -13.69 2.30
CA TYR A 145 -16.77 -12.40 2.58
C TYR A 145 -17.77 -12.09 1.51
N VAL A 146 -18.87 -11.43 1.87
CA VAL A 146 -19.91 -10.99 0.93
C VAL A 146 -19.96 -9.48 0.90
N THR A 147 -19.99 -8.89 -0.30
CA THR A 147 -19.99 -7.44 -0.49
C THR A 147 -20.84 -7.02 -1.69
N ARG A 148 -21.38 -5.79 -1.64
CA ARG A 148 -22.09 -5.17 -2.76
C ARG A 148 -21.16 -4.63 -3.83
N HIS A 149 -20.01 -4.05 -3.43
CA HIS A 149 -19.06 -3.42 -4.35
C HIS A 149 -17.63 -3.91 -4.09
N LEU A 150 -16.80 -3.84 -5.12
CA LEU A 150 -15.39 -4.17 -5.05
C LEU A 150 -14.55 -2.95 -5.46
N VAL A 151 -13.44 -2.75 -4.73
CA VAL A 151 -12.42 -1.78 -5.07
C VAL A 151 -11.10 -2.54 -5.28
N LEU A 152 -10.50 -2.39 -6.47
CA LEU A 152 -9.25 -3.07 -6.81
C LEU A 152 -8.07 -2.11 -6.64
N GLY A 153 -7.18 -2.41 -5.70
CA GLY A 153 -5.98 -1.63 -5.42
C GLY A 153 -4.74 -2.51 -5.37
N THR A 154 -4.63 -3.48 -6.28
CA THR A 154 -3.55 -4.49 -6.32
C THR A 154 -2.21 -3.94 -6.78
N GLY A 155 -2.17 -2.69 -7.27
CA GLY A 155 -0.97 -2.07 -7.82
C GLY A 155 -0.55 -2.66 -9.18
N PRO A 156 0.47 -2.06 -9.83
CA PRO A 156 1.04 -2.56 -11.07
C PRO A 156 2.01 -3.71 -10.83
N ALA A 157 2.14 -4.61 -11.80
CA ALA A 157 3.25 -5.55 -11.87
C ALA A 157 4.49 -4.85 -12.47
N PRO A 158 5.72 -5.25 -12.05
CA PRO A 158 6.95 -4.77 -12.69
C PRO A 158 6.95 -5.12 -14.18
N TYR A 159 7.20 -4.12 -15.03
CA TYR A 159 7.35 -4.34 -16.46
C TYR A 159 8.81 -4.63 -16.79
N ILE A 160 9.07 -5.79 -17.37
CA ILE A 160 10.40 -6.20 -17.85
C ILE A 160 10.34 -6.26 -19.38
N PRO A 161 11.16 -5.50 -20.11
CA PRO A 161 11.21 -5.55 -21.57
C PRO A 161 11.54 -6.96 -22.08
N ASP A 162 10.98 -7.35 -23.25
CA ASP A 162 11.15 -8.69 -23.82
C ASP A 162 12.62 -9.08 -24.04
N CYS A 163 13.46 -8.13 -24.42
CA CYS A 163 14.90 -8.35 -24.58
C CYS A 163 15.61 -8.74 -23.28
N ALA A 164 15.10 -8.30 -22.14
CA ALA A 164 15.61 -8.64 -20.81
C ALA A 164 15.04 -9.99 -20.32
N VAL A 165 13.77 -10.28 -20.60
CA VAL A 165 13.13 -11.57 -20.31
C VAL A 165 13.83 -12.70 -21.06
N GLN A 166 14.15 -12.50 -22.35
CA GLN A 166 14.81 -13.50 -23.20
C GLN A 166 16.23 -13.86 -22.72
N SER A 167 16.90 -12.96 -21.99
CA SER A 167 18.25 -13.22 -21.51
C SER A 167 18.31 -14.36 -20.47
N ASN A 168 17.19 -14.65 -19.79
CA ASN A 168 17.07 -15.64 -18.69
C ASN A 168 18.25 -15.59 -17.69
N SER A 169 18.81 -14.42 -17.46
CA SER A 169 20.01 -14.20 -16.68
C SER A 169 19.66 -13.70 -15.28
N ASN A 170 20.24 -14.35 -14.26
CA ASN A 170 20.16 -13.88 -12.89
C ASN A 170 20.81 -12.49 -12.68
N ASN A 171 21.53 -11.98 -13.68
CA ASN A 171 22.17 -10.66 -13.66
C ASN A 171 21.23 -9.54 -14.12
N VAL A 172 19.99 -9.87 -14.50
CA VAL A 172 18.94 -8.88 -14.80
C VAL A 172 18.05 -8.72 -13.58
N LEU A 173 17.82 -7.49 -13.19
CA LEU A 173 16.93 -7.19 -12.07
C LEU A 173 16.03 -5.99 -12.42
N HIS A 174 14.79 -6.02 -11.96
CA HIS A 174 13.91 -4.85 -12.01
C HIS A 174 14.20 -3.92 -10.82
N SER A 175 13.99 -2.62 -10.97
CA SER A 175 14.23 -1.63 -9.90
C SER A 175 13.41 -1.89 -8.63
N SER A 176 12.25 -2.57 -8.72
CA SER A 176 11.47 -3.01 -7.56
C SER A 176 12.22 -3.91 -6.59
N ASP A 177 13.28 -4.58 -7.04
CA ASP A 177 14.09 -5.52 -6.25
C ASP A 177 15.45 -4.95 -5.84
N PHE A 178 15.70 -3.68 -6.14
CA PHE A 178 16.99 -3.06 -5.96
C PHE A 178 17.57 -3.24 -4.55
N CYS A 179 16.79 -2.91 -3.51
CA CYS A 179 17.25 -3.03 -2.12
C CYS A 179 17.43 -4.49 -1.67
N HIS A 180 16.67 -5.42 -2.25
CA HIS A 180 16.78 -6.85 -1.94
C HIS A 180 18.07 -7.47 -2.50
N ARG A 181 18.63 -6.88 -3.56
CA ARG A 181 19.85 -7.36 -4.22
C ARG A 181 21.03 -6.38 -4.15
N LEU A 182 20.98 -5.47 -3.17
CA LEU A 182 21.97 -4.39 -3.04
C LEU A 182 23.41 -4.90 -2.88
N ASP A 183 23.63 -5.99 -2.14
CA ASP A 183 24.96 -6.54 -1.92
C ASP A 183 25.55 -7.16 -3.18
N GLU A 184 24.72 -7.81 -4.01
CA GLU A 184 25.12 -8.31 -5.33
C GLU A 184 25.53 -7.14 -6.25
N LEU A 185 24.75 -6.06 -6.24
CA LEU A 185 25.03 -4.88 -7.04
C LEU A 185 26.33 -4.19 -6.61
N LYS A 186 26.61 -4.11 -5.30
CA LYS A 186 27.86 -3.56 -4.76
C LYS A 186 29.08 -4.40 -5.14
N ALA A 187 28.91 -5.71 -5.24
CA ALA A 187 29.97 -6.64 -5.62
C ALA A 187 30.22 -6.68 -7.14
N ALA A 188 29.31 -6.15 -7.95
CA ALA A 188 29.41 -6.17 -9.40
C ALA A 188 30.52 -5.23 -9.90
N LYS A 189 31.38 -5.72 -10.82
CA LYS A 189 32.41 -4.89 -11.46
C LYS A 189 31.86 -3.82 -12.38
N ARG A 190 30.67 -4.03 -12.92
CA ARG A 190 29.96 -3.11 -13.83
C ARG A 190 28.46 -3.30 -13.67
N VAL A 191 27.74 -2.20 -13.59
CA VAL A 191 26.28 -2.18 -13.60
C VAL A 191 25.83 -1.31 -14.77
N THR A 192 24.86 -1.81 -15.55
CA THR A 192 24.22 -1.04 -16.61
C THR A 192 22.76 -0.83 -16.23
N VAL A 193 22.34 0.43 -16.23
CA VAL A 193 20.94 0.83 -15.99
C VAL A 193 20.27 1.04 -17.34
N VAL A 194 19.15 0.37 -17.55
CA VAL A 194 18.34 0.48 -18.76
C VAL A 194 16.99 1.08 -18.40
N GLY A 195 16.64 2.18 -18.99
CA GLY A 195 15.39 2.89 -18.78
C GLY A 195 15.56 4.36 -19.10
N ALA A 196 14.44 5.02 -19.39
CA ALA A 196 14.37 6.46 -19.48
C ALA A 196 13.40 6.95 -18.41
N GLU A 197 13.80 7.94 -17.64
CA GLU A 197 12.89 8.71 -16.83
C GLU A 197 12.08 9.60 -17.78
N ILE A 198 10.78 9.44 -17.76
CA ILE A 198 9.87 10.43 -18.35
C ILE A 198 9.54 11.36 -17.17
N GLY A 199 10.28 12.47 -17.10
CA GLY A 199 10.06 13.53 -16.11
C GLY A 199 8.74 14.24 -16.31
#